data_4c90743fb4958d67e09f7e469d4aa8ef
#
_entry.id   4c90743fb4958d67e09f7e469d4aa8ef
#
_cell.length_a   1.000
_cell.length_b   1.000
_cell.length_c   1.000
_cell.angle_alpha   90.00
_cell.angle_beta   90.00
_cell.angle_gamma   90.00
#
_symmetry.space_group_name_H-M   'P 1'
#
loop_
_entity.id
_entity.type
_entity.pdbx_description
1 polymer ?
#
loop_
_entity_poly.entity_id
_entity_poly.type
_entity_poly.pdbx_seq_one_letter_code
_entity_poly.pdbx_strand_id
1 'polypeptide(L)'
;MSKVLVVIDIQNDITKHYKDIVDGINKAIDWAKESGMYIVYIKHNNTTAGTRTFKPETKGAELVPELNVVSNNIFVKTKSNALTSEAFAAFISENHINEFYVCGADATACVKSTCFNMTKAGYSVHVISDCVTSYDLKKVDEMLAYYESKGCEVKVLAEYTA
;
A
#
# COMPACT_ATOMS: atom_id res chain seq x y z
N MET A 1 14.34 -1.88 15.90
CA MET A 1 14.17 -1.71 14.46
C MET A 1 12.72 -1.94 14.12
N SER A 2 12.11 -0.99 13.45
CA SER A 2 10.67 -1.06 13.22
C SER A 2 10.34 -1.30 11.76
N LYS A 3 9.53 -2.33 11.54
CA LYS A 3 9.01 -2.71 10.22
C LYS A 3 7.52 -2.43 10.17
N VAL A 4 7.03 -2.11 8.99
CA VAL A 4 5.61 -1.84 8.78
C VAL A 4 5.12 -2.50 7.50
N LEU A 5 3.92 -3.06 7.57
CA LEU A 5 3.16 -3.44 6.39
C LEU A 5 2.26 -2.26 6.02
N VAL A 6 2.39 -1.78 4.80
CA VAL A 6 1.60 -0.65 4.27
C VAL A 6 0.63 -1.18 3.24
N VAL A 7 -0.65 -1.02 3.51
CA VAL A 7 -1.75 -1.40 2.60
C VAL A 7 -2.22 -0.14 1.89
N ILE A 8 -2.02 -0.05 0.59
CA ILE A 8 -2.26 1.18 -0.19
C ILE A 8 -3.58 1.11 -0.94
N ASP A 9 -4.49 2.04 -0.65
CA ASP A 9 -5.69 2.36 -1.43
C ASP A 9 -6.64 1.20 -1.71
N ILE A 10 -6.86 0.31 -0.75
CA ILE A 10 -7.86 -0.76 -0.89
C ILE A 10 -9.22 -0.22 -0.42
N GLN A 11 -9.82 0.58 -1.26
CA GLN A 11 -11.04 1.34 -1.02
C GLN A 11 -12.15 0.91 -1.98
N ASN A 12 -13.41 1.25 -1.67
CA ASN A 12 -14.56 0.79 -2.48
C ASN A 12 -14.51 1.25 -3.95
N ASP A 13 -13.99 2.44 -4.21
CA ASP A 13 -13.86 2.96 -5.59
C ASP A 13 -12.66 2.40 -6.35
N ILE A 14 -11.92 1.47 -5.74
CA ILE A 14 -10.75 0.92 -6.38
C ILE A 14 -11.12 0.07 -7.59
N THR A 15 -10.12 -0.20 -8.42
CA THR A 15 -10.30 -0.90 -9.67
C THR A 15 -10.87 -2.31 -9.48
N LYS A 16 -11.43 -2.81 -10.56
CA LYS A 16 -12.18 -4.08 -10.62
C LYS A 16 -11.41 -5.34 -10.21
N HIS A 17 -10.08 -5.26 -10.05
CA HIS A 17 -9.25 -6.43 -9.74
C HIS A 17 -8.87 -6.55 -8.27
N TYR A 18 -9.34 -5.64 -7.41
CA TYR A 18 -8.92 -5.67 -6.00
C TYR A 18 -9.33 -6.96 -5.29
N LYS A 19 -10.44 -7.57 -5.71
CA LYS A 19 -10.92 -8.80 -5.08
C LYS A 19 -9.96 -9.97 -5.26
N ASP A 20 -9.13 -9.92 -6.29
CA ASP A 20 -8.15 -10.96 -6.54
C ASP A 20 -7.02 -10.96 -5.53
N ILE A 21 -6.80 -9.84 -4.85
CA ILE A 21 -5.67 -9.69 -3.92
C ILE A 21 -6.09 -9.49 -2.45
N VAL A 22 -7.37 -9.26 -2.16
CA VAL A 22 -7.80 -8.97 -0.78
C VAL A 22 -7.51 -10.15 0.15
N ASP A 23 -7.78 -11.38 -0.26
CA ASP A 23 -7.47 -12.55 0.57
C ASP A 23 -5.97 -12.66 0.84
N GLY A 24 -5.13 -12.41 -0.17
CA GLY A 24 -3.69 -12.39 -0.02
C GLY A 24 -3.22 -11.28 0.90
N ILE A 25 -3.79 -10.09 0.77
CA ILE A 25 -3.50 -8.97 1.66
C ILE A 25 -3.87 -9.31 3.10
N ASN A 26 -5.03 -9.94 3.32
CA ASN A 26 -5.43 -10.35 4.67
C ASN A 26 -4.45 -11.36 5.27
N LYS A 27 -3.92 -12.27 4.47
CA LYS A 27 -2.85 -13.19 4.92
C LYS A 27 -1.57 -12.42 5.27
N ALA A 28 -1.23 -11.41 4.49
CA ALA A 28 -0.08 -10.55 4.79
C ALA A 28 -0.30 -9.78 6.10
N ILE A 29 -1.52 -9.31 6.34
CA ILE A 29 -1.88 -8.63 7.60
C ILE A 29 -1.71 -9.57 8.79
N ASP A 30 -2.20 -10.82 8.68
CA ASP A 30 -2.04 -11.82 9.74
C ASP A 30 -0.56 -12.08 10.01
N TRP A 31 0.23 -12.28 8.98
CA TRP A 31 1.68 -12.47 9.11
C TRP A 31 2.35 -11.27 9.79
N ALA A 32 2.03 -10.07 9.36
CA ALA A 32 2.61 -8.86 9.93
C ALA A 32 2.27 -8.72 11.42
N LYS A 33 1.00 -9.01 11.76
CA LYS A 33 0.53 -8.97 13.15
C LYS A 33 1.27 -9.99 14.01
N GLU A 34 1.39 -11.22 13.53
CA GLU A 34 2.10 -12.28 14.25
C GLU A 34 3.60 -11.99 14.38
N SER A 35 4.16 -11.26 13.43
CA SER A 35 5.58 -10.88 13.42
C SER A 35 5.89 -9.63 14.25
N GLY A 36 4.88 -9.02 14.85
CA GLY A 36 5.06 -7.81 15.66
C GLY A 36 5.32 -6.55 14.84
N MET A 37 4.97 -6.55 13.55
CA MET A 37 5.11 -5.39 12.69
C MET A 37 3.97 -4.41 12.90
N TYR A 38 4.22 -3.14 12.65
CA TYR A 38 3.13 -2.17 12.50
C TYR A 38 2.34 -2.47 11.23
N ILE A 39 1.04 -2.20 11.26
CA ILE A 39 0.17 -2.33 10.09
C ILE A 39 -0.50 -0.99 9.84
N VAL A 40 -0.31 -0.46 8.64
CA VAL A 40 -0.75 0.87 8.22
C VAL A 40 -1.64 0.74 7.00
N TYR A 41 -2.73 1.47 7.00
CA TYR A 41 -3.68 1.55 5.88
C TYR A 41 -3.62 2.96 5.32
N ILE A 42 -3.38 3.08 4.02
CA ILE A 42 -3.38 4.36 3.32
C ILE A 42 -4.69 4.49 2.56
N LYS A 43 -5.36 5.62 2.74
CA LYS A 43 -6.57 5.99 1.98
C LYS A 43 -6.24 7.18 1.09
N HIS A 44 -6.65 7.10 -0.15
CA HIS A 44 -6.55 8.23 -1.07
C HIS A 44 -7.85 9.01 -1.04
N ASN A 45 -7.77 10.32 -0.82
CA ASN A 45 -8.87 11.24 -0.99
C ASN A 45 -8.57 12.13 -2.19
N ASN A 46 -9.46 12.11 -3.17
CA ASN A 46 -9.29 12.94 -4.35
C ASN A 46 -10.10 14.22 -4.17
N THR A 47 -9.40 15.33 -4.03
CA THR A 47 -10.00 16.64 -3.75
C THR A 47 -10.17 17.51 -5.00
N THR A 48 -9.80 16.99 -6.17
CA THR A 48 -9.96 17.72 -7.43
C THR A 48 -11.44 17.90 -7.76
N ALA A 49 -11.83 19.09 -8.16
CA ALA A 49 -13.21 19.38 -8.55
C ALA A 49 -13.67 18.47 -9.69
N GLY A 50 -14.89 17.93 -9.59
CA GLY A 50 -15.45 17.04 -10.59
C GLY A 50 -15.04 15.59 -10.50
N THR A 51 -14.19 15.23 -9.54
CA THR A 51 -13.78 13.85 -9.31
C THR A 51 -14.94 13.00 -8.83
N ARG A 52 -15.01 11.77 -9.35
CA ARG A 52 -16.04 10.79 -8.98
C ARG A 52 -15.53 9.68 -8.07
N THR A 53 -14.22 9.39 -8.11
CA THR A 53 -13.62 8.30 -7.32
C THR A 53 -12.87 8.86 -6.13
N PHE A 54 -12.90 8.13 -5.03
CA PHE A 54 -12.20 8.49 -3.78
C PHE A 54 -12.56 9.89 -3.28
N LYS A 55 -13.81 10.30 -3.49
CA LYS A 55 -14.26 11.60 -3.03
C LYS A 55 -14.36 11.58 -1.49
N PRO A 56 -13.78 12.57 -0.79
CA PRO A 56 -13.83 12.61 0.69
C PRO A 56 -15.26 12.47 1.22
N GLU A 57 -15.39 11.74 2.31
CA GLU A 57 -16.65 11.53 3.04
C GLU A 57 -17.69 10.73 2.26
N THR A 58 -17.30 10.02 1.19
CA THR A 58 -18.19 9.14 0.47
C THR A 58 -17.89 7.68 0.79
N LYS A 59 -18.88 6.81 0.58
CA LYS A 59 -18.70 5.38 0.75
C LYS A 59 -17.62 4.82 -0.20
N GLY A 60 -17.48 5.42 -1.39
CA GLY A 60 -16.44 5.02 -2.34
C GLY A 60 -15.03 5.21 -1.82
N ALA A 61 -14.81 6.18 -0.94
CA ALA A 61 -13.50 6.41 -0.34
C ALA A 61 -13.21 5.55 0.89
N GLU A 62 -14.19 4.80 1.39
CA GLU A 62 -13.97 3.91 2.54
C GLU A 62 -13.18 2.67 2.14
N LEU A 63 -12.43 2.12 3.10
CA LEU A 63 -11.75 0.84 2.91
C LEU A 63 -12.78 -0.24 2.61
N VAL A 64 -12.42 -1.19 1.73
CA VAL A 64 -13.36 -2.27 1.38
C VAL A 64 -13.70 -3.10 2.62
N PRO A 65 -14.97 -3.51 2.79
CA PRO A 65 -15.38 -4.20 4.03
C PRO A 65 -14.73 -5.58 4.21
N GLU A 66 -14.24 -6.22 3.13
CA GLU A 66 -13.57 -7.51 3.20
C GLU A 66 -12.14 -7.42 3.75
N LEU A 67 -11.57 -6.22 3.81
CA LEU A 67 -10.21 -6.00 4.31
C LEU A 67 -10.16 -6.08 5.84
N ASN A 68 -9.21 -6.85 6.36
CA ASN A 68 -8.99 -6.93 7.81
C ASN A 68 -8.32 -5.64 8.30
N VAL A 69 -9.06 -4.83 9.05
CA VAL A 69 -8.53 -3.61 9.64
C VAL A 69 -8.25 -3.92 11.12
N VAL A 70 -6.98 -4.15 11.45
CA VAL A 70 -6.55 -4.60 12.78
C VAL A 70 -5.82 -3.53 13.58
N SER A 71 -5.69 -2.32 13.02
CA SER A 71 -5.07 -1.19 13.71
C SER A 71 -5.78 0.10 13.35
N ASN A 72 -5.54 1.14 14.15
CA ASN A 72 -6.06 2.48 13.91
C ASN A 72 -5.09 3.34 13.10
N ASN A 73 -4.04 2.73 12.55
CA ASN A 73 -3.04 3.45 11.76
C ASN A 73 -3.55 3.65 10.34
N ILE A 74 -4.55 4.48 10.19
CA ILE A 74 -5.19 4.80 8.92
C ILE A 74 -4.84 6.23 8.57
N PHE A 75 -4.11 6.43 7.47
CA PHE A 75 -3.65 7.75 7.05
C PHE A 75 -4.20 8.12 5.69
N VAL A 76 -4.61 9.37 5.56
CA VAL A 76 -5.19 9.89 4.32
C VAL A 76 -4.14 10.68 3.54
N LYS A 77 -4.07 10.44 2.25
CA LYS A 77 -3.26 11.22 1.32
C LYS A 77 -4.13 11.80 0.21
N THR A 78 -3.66 12.87 -0.41
CA THR A 78 -4.34 13.49 -1.55
C THR A 78 -3.48 13.47 -2.81
N LYS A 79 -2.30 12.87 -2.74
CA LYS A 79 -1.37 12.69 -3.86
C LYS A 79 -0.97 11.22 -3.95
N SER A 80 -0.40 10.81 -5.08
CA SER A 80 -0.03 9.41 -5.30
C SER A 80 0.96 8.88 -4.28
N ASN A 81 1.98 9.68 -3.93
CA ASN A 81 3.01 9.28 -2.97
C ASN A 81 2.46 9.36 -1.54
N ALA A 82 2.39 8.22 -0.86
CA ALA A 82 1.89 8.15 0.51
C ALA A 82 2.74 8.95 1.50
N LEU A 83 4.02 9.14 1.21
CA LEU A 83 4.91 9.94 2.09
C LEU A 83 4.50 11.42 2.15
N THR A 84 3.65 11.89 1.24
CA THR A 84 3.11 13.25 1.28
C THR A 84 2.05 13.43 2.35
N SER A 85 1.52 12.36 2.93
CA SER A 85 0.64 12.44 4.09
C SER A 85 1.46 12.86 5.30
N GLU A 86 1.17 14.02 5.87
CA GLU A 86 1.90 14.52 7.04
C GLU A 86 1.76 13.58 8.23
N ALA A 87 0.56 13.01 8.42
CA ALA A 87 0.30 12.09 9.52
C ALA A 87 1.09 10.80 9.36
N PHE A 88 1.20 10.27 8.13
CA PHE A 88 2.00 9.08 7.87
C PHE A 88 3.50 9.37 8.07
N ALA A 89 3.97 10.51 7.56
CA ALA A 89 5.36 10.92 7.75
C ALA A 89 5.71 11.06 9.23
N ALA A 90 4.82 11.63 10.04
CA ALA A 90 5.02 11.73 11.48
C ALA A 90 5.06 10.36 12.14
N PHE A 91 4.18 9.44 11.73
CA PHE A 91 4.16 8.08 12.24
C PHE A 91 5.49 7.37 11.96
N ILE A 92 6.01 7.50 10.75
CA ILE A 92 7.31 6.92 10.36
C ILE A 92 8.43 7.46 11.26
N SER A 93 8.48 8.76 11.45
CA SER A 93 9.51 9.42 12.27
C SER A 93 9.40 9.02 13.75
N GLU A 94 8.21 9.09 14.31
CA GLU A 94 7.97 8.80 15.73
C GLU A 94 8.27 7.36 16.10
N ASN A 95 8.05 6.42 15.19
CA ASN A 95 8.24 5.00 15.43
C ASN A 95 9.56 4.48 14.84
N HIS A 96 10.42 5.35 14.32
CA HIS A 96 11.72 5.01 13.76
C HIS A 96 11.64 3.91 12.70
N ILE A 97 10.66 4.01 11.81
CA ILE A 97 10.43 3.02 10.76
C ILE A 97 11.43 3.25 9.64
N ASN A 98 12.08 2.19 9.19
CA ASN A 98 13.05 2.24 8.10
C ASN A 98 12.88 1.08 7.11
N GLU A 99 11.92 0.20 7.34
CA GLU A 99 11.69 -0.95 6.48
C GLU A 99 10.19 -1.13 6.23
N PHE A 100 9.82 -1.21 4.96
CA PHE A 100 8.43 -1.25 4.52
C PHE A 100 8.15 -2.50 3.70
N TYR A 101 7.04 -3.16 4.01
CA TYR A 101 6.43 -4.18 3.17
C TYR A 101 5.19 -3.56 2.56
N VAL A 102 5.08 -3.57 1.24
CA VAL A 102 4.06 -2.81 0.51
C VAL A 102 3.14 -3.74 -0.27
N CYS A 103 1.85 -3.50 -0.14
CA CYS A 103 0.81 -4.16 -0.92
C CYS A 103 -0.29 -3.14 -1.26
N GLY A 104 -1.19 -3.53 -2.15
CA GLY A 104 -2.33 -2.70 -2.51
C GLY A 104 -2.41 -2.36 -3.99
N ALA A 105 -2.90 -1.16 -4.31
CA ALA A 105 -3.15 -0.70 -5.67
C ALA A 105 -3.01 0.83 -5.77
N ASP A 106 -2.90 1.41 -6.92
CA ASP A 106 -2.66 0.78 -8.22
C ASP A 106 -1.15 0.61 -8.43
N ALA A 107 -0.75 -0.51 -8.99
CA ALA A 107 0.67 -0.81 -9.23
C ALA A 107 1.34 0.22 -10.15
N THR A 108 0.59 0.86 -11.03
CA THR A 108 1.11 1.86 -11.98
C THR A 108 1.04 3.29 -11.44
N ALA A 109 0.42 3.52 -10.31
CA ALA A 109 0.16 4.86 -9.78
C ALA A 109 0.60 5.00 -8.31
N CYS A 110 -0.30 4.78 -7.36
CA CYS A 110 0.00 5.04 -5.94
C CYS A 110 1.06 4.11 -5.38
N VAL A 111 1.04 2.82 -5.74
CA VAL A 111 2.08 1.88 -5.30
C VAL A 111 3.42 2.27 -5.93
N LYS A 112 3.45 2.54 -7.23
CA LYS A 112 4.66 2.95 -7.95
C LYS A 112 5.30 4.18 -7.32
N SER A 113 4.52 5.25 -7.16
CA SER A 113 5.00 6.52 -6.62
C SER A 113 5.51 6.37 -5.19
N THR A 114 4.78 5.63 -4.37
CA THR A 114 5.16 5.41 -2.97
C THR A 114 6.45 4.60 -2.86
N CYS A 115 6.55 3.49 -3.58
CA CYS A 115 7.77 2.66 -3.56
C CYS A 115 8.99 3.42 -4.07
N PHE A 116 8.84 4.17 -5.16
CA PHE A 116 9.93 4.97 -5.72
C PHE A 116 10.44 6.00 -4.70
N ASN A 117 9.51 6.72 -4.08
CA ASN A 117 9.89 7.76 -3.12
C ASN A 117 10.45 7.19 -1.82
N MET A 118 9.97 6.02 -1.39
CA MET A 118 10.54 5.33 -0.23
C MET A 118 11.99 4.90 -0.49
N THR A 119 12.27 4.32 -1.66
CA THR A 119 13.65 3.93 -2.00
C THR A 119 14.55 5.15 -2.16
N LYS A 120 14.03 6.21 -2.76
CA LYS A 120 14.77 7.47 -2.90
C LYS A 120 15.12 8.08 -1.55
N ALA A 121 14.26 7.91 -0.55
CA ALA A 121 14.49 8.38 0.81
C ALA A 121 15.46 7.49 1.60
N GLY A 122 15.90 6.38 1.05
CA GLY A 122 16.87 5.49 1.68
C GLY A 122 16.26 4.35 2.51
N TYR A 123 14.94 4.17 2.45
CA TYR A 123 14.28 3.08 3.16
C TYR A 123 14.44 1.74 2.44
N SER A 124 14.41 0.65 3.22
CA SER A 124 14.29 -0.70 2.66
C SER A 124 12.85 -0.96 2.28
N VAL A 125 12.60 -1.32 1.03
CA VAL A 125 11.25 -1.54 0.50
C VAL A 125 11.12 -2.94 -0.06
N HIS A 126 10.13 -3.67 0.45
CA HIS A 126 9.78 -5.02 0.02
C HIS A 126 8.37 -4.98 -0.57
N VAL A 127 8.23 -5.35 -1.82
CA VAL A 127 6.92 -5.43 -2.48
C VAL A 127 6.43 -6.87 -2.44
N ILE A 128 5.22 -7.07 -1.93
CA ILE A 128 4.59 -8.39 -1.90
C ILE A 128 3.90 -8.58 -3.24
N SER A 129 4.54 -9.31 -4.16
CA SER A 129 4.18 -9.33 -5.57
C SER A 129 2.79 -9.90 -5.86
N ASP A 130 2.33 -10.85 -5.06
CA ASP A 130 0.99 -11.42 -5.20
C ASP A 130 -0.09 -10.66 -4.43
N CYS A 131 0.28 -9.54 -3.82
CA CYS A 131 -0.63 -8.67 -3.08
C CYS A 131 -0.69 -7.25 -3.66
N VAL A 132 -0.31 -7.07 -4.92
CA VAL A 132 -0.48 -5.81 -5.64
C VAL A 132 -1.29 -6.07 -6.91
N THR A 133 -2.07 -5.07 -7.31
CA THR A 133 -2.86 -5.16 -8.54
C THR A 133 -2.92 -3.81 -9.24
N SER A 134 -3.45 -3.84 -10.46
CA SER A 134 -3.61 -2.64 -11.28
C SER A 134 -4.94 -2.67 -12.00
N TYR A 135 -5.40 -1.51 -12.39
CA TYR A 135 -6.49 -1.34 -13.33
C TYR A 135 -6.25 -2.17 -14.59
N ASP A 136 -5.01 -2.23 -15.06
CA ASP A 136 -4.60 -3.03 -16.21
C ASP A 136 -3.69 -4.16 -15.72
N LEU A 137 -4.22 -5.39 -15.68
CA LEU A 137 -3.46 -6.56 -15.21
C LEU A 137 -2.21 -6.82 -16.05
N LYS A 138 -2.21 -6.43 -17.32
CA LYS A 138 -1.05 -6.60 -18.21
C LYS A 138 0.14 -5.78 -17.76
N LYS A 139 -0.09 -4.76 -16.94
CA LYS A 139 0.96 -3.86 -16.47
C LYS A 139 1.60 -4.32 -15.17
N VAL A 140 1.01 -5.29 -14.48
CA VAL A 140 1.51 -5.68 -13.16
C VAL A 140 2.93 -6.23 -13.23
N ASP A 141 3.20 -7.18 -14.12
CA ASP A 141 4.55 -7.76 -14.25
C ASP A 141 5.58 -6.72 -14.65
N GLU A 142 5.21 -5.81 -15.56
CA GLU A 142 6.07 -4.70 -15.96
C GLU A 142 6.43 -3.81 -14.75
N MET A 143 5.44 -3.53 -13.91
CA MET A 143 5.65 -2.72 -12.72
C MET A 143 6.51 -3.43 -11.67
N LEU A 144 6.32 -4.73 -11.49
CA LEU A 144 7.17 -5.50 -10.56
C LEU A 144 8.64 -5.43 -10.99
N ALA A 145 8.91 -5.57 -12.29
CA ALA A 145 10.27 -5.40 -12.82
C ALA A 145 10.79 -3.97 -12.61
N TYR A 146 9.93 -2.98 -12.77
CA TYR A 146 10.28 -1.58 -12.52
C TYR A 146 10.70 -1.38 -11.06
N TYR A 147 9.93 -1.94 -10.10
CA TYR A 147 10.26 -1.81 -8.68
C TYR A 147 11.63 -2.40 -8.37
N GLU A 148 11.92 -3.58 -8.91
CA GLU A 148 13.24 -4.19 -8.74
C GLU A 148 14.34 -3.32 -9.30
N SER A 149 14.11 -2.71 -10.46
CA SER A 149 15.09 -1.81 -11.10
C SER A 149 15.39 -0.56 -10.26
N LYS A 150 14.49 -0.20 -9.35
CA LYS A 150 14.64 0.96 -8.46
C LYS A 150 15.13 0.59 -7.07
N GLY A 151 15.44 -0.66 -6.83
CA GLY A 151 16.03 -1.11 -5.58
C GLY A 151 15.04 -1.75 -4.59
N CYS A 152 13.79 -1.97 -4.98
CA CYS A 152 12.86 -2.71 -4.14
C CYS A 152 13.13 -4.21 -4.25
N GLU A 153 12.97 -4.92 -3.15
CA GLU A 153 12.89 -6.37 -3.19
C GLU A 153 11.46 -6.75 -3.59
N VAL A 154 11.32 -7.71 -4.50
CA VAL A 154 10.01 -8.15 -4.99
C VAL A 154 9.91 -9.65 -4.85
N LYS A 155 9.01 -10.12 -3.99
CA LYS A 155 8.79 -11.55 -3.72
C LYS A 155 7.31 -11.80 -3.45
N VAL A 156 6.86 -13.02 -3.65
CA VAL A 156 5.53 -13.44 -3.20
C VAL A 156 5.49 -13.53 -1.67
N LEU A 157 4.29 -13.43 -1.11
CA LEU A 157 4.14 -13.48 0.35
C LEU A 157 4.76 -14.73 0.96
N ALA A 158 4.56 -15.89 0.33
CA ALA A 158 5.10 -17.16 0.83
C ALA A 158 6.63 -17.14 1.01
N GLU A 159 7.34 -16.38 0.20
CA GLU A 159 8.79 -16.24 0.33
C GLU A 159 9.19 -15.38 1.52
N TYR A 160 8.37 -14.39 1.86
CA TYR A 160 8.62 -13.56 3.06
C TYR A 160 8.29 -14.28 4.35
N THR A 161 7.35 -15.20 4.31
CA THR A 161 6.87 -15.92 5.50
C THR A 161 7.60 -17.25 5.75
N ALA A 162 8.44 -17.66 4.82
CA ALA A 162 9.16 -18.94 4.89
C ALA A 162 10.21 -18.94 6.01
#